data_a76774febe12814d49442d9d89a811fb
#
_entry.id   a76774febe12814d49442d9d89a811fb
#
_cell.length_a   1.000
_cell.length_b   1.000
_cell.length_c   1.000
_cell.angle_alpha   90.00
_cell.angle_beta   90.00
_cell.angle_gamma   90.00
#
_symmetry.space_group_name_H-M   'P 1'
#
loop_
_entity.id
_entity.type
_entity.pdbx_description
1 polymer ?
#
loop_
_entity_poly.entity_id
_entity_poly.type
_entity_poly.pdbx_seq_one_letter_code
_entity_poly.pdbx_strand_id
1 'polypeptide(L)'
;MNIFFTMDIDWAPDYMIEHSLNFFRDNNIKCTVFATHKTKTLNDLDENLFEIGIHPNFNFILNGKKRDCSKKIISELLELFPGALGVRSHSMTTSSVLLNEFHNLGLKYESNIFLPYNWQIKPHLSWNKLLRIPYNWEDD
;
A
#
# COMPACT_ATOMS: atom_id res chain seq x y z
N MET A 1 20.90 11.46 -2.64
CA MET A 1 19.68 11.17 -1.85
C MET A 1 18.68 10.54 -2.80
N ASN A 2 18.11 9.39 -2.47
CA ASN A 2 17.05 8.76 -3.26
C ASN A 2 15.70 9.13 -2.64
N ILE A 3 14.73 9.51 -3.48
CA ILE A 3 13.36 9.80 -3.08
C ILE A 3 12.47 8.74 -3.69
N PHE A 4 11.59 8.15 -2.90
CA PHE A 4 10.61 7.15 -3.32
C PHE A 4 9.22 7.73 -3.09
N PHE A 5 8.39 7.71 -4.14
CA PHE A 5 7.02 8.20 -4.07
C PHE A 5 6.05 7.03 -3.92
N THR A 6 5.06 7.23 -3.09
CA THR A 6 3.93 6.30 -2.92
C THR A 6 2.63 7.09 -2.91
N MET A 7 1.56 6.46 -3.34
CA MET A 7 0.22 7.06 -3.39
C MET A 7 -0.81 6.04 -2.91
N ASP A 8 -1.66 6.44 -1.98
CA ASP A 8 -2.83 5.67 -1.56
C ASP A 8 -4.05 6.22 -2.31
N ILE A 9 -4.87 5.35 -2.92
CA ILE A 9 -6.00 5.83 -3.76
C ILE A 9 -7.31 6.02 -3.00
N ASP A 10 -7.43 5.54 -1.78
CA ASP A 10 -8.51 5.78 -0.80
C ASP A 10 -9.94 5.92 -1.36
N TRP A 11 -10.35 5.07 -2.30
CA TRP A 11 -11.66 5.14 -2.99
C TRP A 11 -11.89 6.43 -3.78
N ALA A 12 -10.82 7.13 -4.15
CA ALA A 12 -10.91 8.30 -5.00
C ALA A 12 -11.55 7.96 -6.36
N PRO A 13 -12.31 8.86 -6.97
CA PRO A 13 -12.88 8.63 -8.29
C PRO A 13 -11.79 8.59 -9.37
N ASP A 14 -12.04 7.84 -10.45
CA ASP A 14 -11.07 7.58 -11.53
C ASP A 14 -10.37 8.84 -12.05
N TYR A 15 -11.10 9.96 -12.18
CA TYR A 15 -10.52 11.19 -12.72
C TYR A 15 -9.43 11.80 -11.79
N MET A 16 -9.56 11.63 -10.47
CA MET A 16 -8.54 12.10 -9.51
C MET A 16 -7.32 11.18 -9.53
N ILE A 17 -7.55 9.86 -9.55
CA ILE A 17 -6.47 8.88 -9.69
C ILE A 17 -5.69 9.15 -10.98
N GLU A 18 -6.39 9.31 -12.10
CA GLU A 18 -5.77 9.60 -13.40
C GLU A 18 -4.97 10.91 -13.39
N HIS A 19 -5.52 11.96 -12.78
CA HIS A 19 -4.81 13.23 -12.64
C HIS A 19 -3.46 13.06 -11.90
N SER A 20 -3.47 12.33 -10.79
CA SER A 20 -2.24 12.06 -10.01
C SER A 20 -1.25 11.18 -10.79
N LEU A 21 -1.74 10.13 -11.46
CA LEU A 21 -0.89 9.26 -12.28
C LEU A 21 -0.25 10.00 -13.47
N ASN A 22 -1.00 10.93 -14.10
CA ASN A 22 -0.46 11.74 -15.18
C ASN A 22 0.69 12.64 -14.70
N PHE A 23 0.59 13.21 -13.49
CA PHE A 23 1.71 13.95 -12.91
C PHE A 23 3.00 13.10 -12.85
N PHE A 24 2.92 11.84 -12.41
CA PHE A 24 4.07 10.94 -12.36
C PHE A 24 4.58 10.55 -13.74
N ARG A 25 3.67 10.27 -14.70
CA ARG A 25 4.01 9.97 -16.10
C ARG A 25 4.73 11.13 -16.78
N ASP A 26 4.17 12.33 -16.70
CA ASP A 26 4.67 13.52 -17.38
C ASP A 26 6.06 13.92 -16.87
N ASN A 27 6.37 13.60 -15.62
CA ASN A 27 7.66 13.88 -15.00
C ASN A 27 8.61 12.67 -14.98
N ASN A 28 8.19 11.52 -15.55
CA ASN A 28 8.96 10.28 -15.55
C ASN A 28 9.40 9.85 -14.13
N ILE A 29 8.49 9.94 -13.16
CA ILE A 29 8.73 9.63 -11.75
C ILE A 29 8.11 8.28 -11.41
N LYS A 30 8.90 7.38 -10.81
CA LYS A 30 8.40 6.09 -10.31
C LYS A 30 7.55 6.27 -9.05
N CYS A 31 6.43 5.54 -8.98
CA CYS A 31 5.51 5.59 -7.85
C CYS A 31 4.94 4.21 -7.52
N THR A 32 4.87 3.86 -6.24
CA THR A 32 4.08 2.73 -5.76
C THR A 32 2.66 3.19 -5.44
N VAL A 33 1.66 2.57 -6.06
CA VAL A 33 0.25 2.88 -5.87
C VAL A 33 -0.37 1.81 -4.98
N PHE A 34 -0.84 2.18 -3.79
CA PHE A 34 -1.53 1.27 -2.89
C PHE A 34 -3.04 1.34 -3.16
N ALA A 35 -3.59 0.26 -3.72
CA ALA A 35 -4.94 0.20 -4.26
C ALA A 35 -5.94 -0.38 -3.26
N THR A 36 -7.08 0.32 -3.08
CA THR A 36 -8.23 -0.10 -2.28
C THR A 36 -9.27 -0.87 -3.09
N HIS A 37 -9.32 -0.65 -4.40
CA HIS A 37 -10.33 -1.21 -5.30
C HIS A 37 -9.81 -1.24 -6.74
N LYS A 38 -10.49 -2.02 -7.58
CA LYS A 38 -10.19 -2.08 -9.01
C LYS A 38 -10.83 -0.90 -9.73
N THR A 39 -10.05 -0.22 -10.55
CA THR A 39 -10.48 0.89 -11.41
C THR A 39 -9.87 0.72 -12.80
N LYS A 40 -10.52 1.30 -13.82
CA LYS A 40 -10.00 1.26 -15.20
C LYS A 40 -8.63 1.93 -15.31
N THR A 41 -8.40 2.97 -14.51
CA THR A 41 -7.17 3.76 -14.48
C THR A 41 -5.94 2.93 -14.08
N LEU A 42 -6.13 1.84 -13.31
CA LEU A 42 -5.04 0.97 -12.88
C LEU A 42 -4.78 -0.23 -13.83
N ASN A 43 -5.64 -0.46 -14.83
CA ASN A 43 -5.53 -1.67 -15.67
C ASN A 43 -4.31 -1.70 -16.58
N ASP A 44 -3.89 -0.53 -17.08
CA ASP A 44 -2.85 -0.39 -18.12
C ASP A 44 -1.69 0.49 -17.65
N LEU A 45 -1.30 0.36 -16.38
CA LEU A 45 -0.16 1.10 -15.84
C LEU A 45 1.15 0.57 -16.43
N ASP A 46 2.03 1.50 -16.81
CA ASP A 46 3.40 1.17 -17.21
C ASP A 46 4.18 0.63 -15.99
N GLU A 47 4.47 -0.66 -15.99
CA GLU A 47 5.22 -1.35 -14.92
C GLU A 47 6.64 -0.82 -14.73
N ASN A 48 7.20 -0.07 -15.69
CA ASN A 48 8.48 0.60 -15.52
C ASN A 48 8.40 1.83 -14.60
N LEU A 49 7.21 2.43 -14.50
CA LEU A 49 6.94 3.63 -13.68
C LEU A 49 6.14 3.30 -12.42
N PHE A 50 5.24 2.34 -12.49
CA PHE A 50 4.28 2.08 -11.42
C PHE A 50 4.37 0.65 -10.89
N GLU A 51 4.40 0.52 -9.58
CA GLU A 51 4.13 -0.72 -8.86
C GLU A 51 2.76 -0.62 -8.21
N ILE A 52 1.96 -1.69 -8.28
CA ILE A 52 0.70 -1.77 -7.54
C ILE A 52 0.91 -2.60 -6.26
N GLY A 53 0.65 -1.98 -5.13
CA GLY A 53 0.46 -2.63 -3.83
C GLY A 53 -1.01 -2.65 -3.43
N ILE A 54 -1.34 -3.27 -2.31
CA ILE A 54 -2.71 -3.30 -1.77
C ILE A 54 -2.88 -2.35 -0.58
N HIS A 55 -4.10 -1.77 -0.45
CA HIS A 55 -4.47 -0.84 0.62
C HIS A 55 -5.68 -1.34 1.42
N PRO A 56 -5.52 -2.41 2.26
CA PRO A 56 -6.63 -3.00 2.99
C PRO A 56 -7.14 -2.08 4.11
N ASN A 57 -8.48 -1.99 4.24
CA ASN A 57 -9.14 -1.26 5.33
C ASN A 57 -9.63 -2.21 6.42
N PHE A 58 -9.05 -2.12 7.60
CA PHE A 58 -9.41 -2.92 8.77
C PHE A 58 -10.33 -2.18 9.76
N ASN A 59 -10.70 -0.93 9.51
CA ASN A 59 -11.48 -0.10 10.44
C ASN A 59 -12.83 -0.73 10.79
N PHE A 60 -13.48 -1.45 9.87
CA PHE A 60 -14.75 -2.13 10.14
C PHE A 60 -14.61 -3.28 11.14
N ILE A 61 -13.47 -3.96 11.14
CA ILE A 61 -13.16 -5.02 12.12
C ILE A 61 -12.85 -4.37 13.47
N LEU A 62 -11.98 -3.37 13.50
CA LEU A 62 -11.57 -2.67 14.72
C LEU A 62 -12.76 -2.04 15.45
N ASN A 63 -13.72 -1.51 14.71
CA ASN A 63 -14.95 -0.91 15.26
C ASN A 63 -16.05 -1.93 15.58
N GLY A 64 -15.79 -3.23 15.43
CA GLY A 64 -16.77 -4.28 15.69
C GLY A 64 -17.98 -4.32 14.73
N LYS A 65 -17.92 -3.57 13.62
CA LYS A 65 -19.02 -3.47 12.64
C LYS A 65 -19.08 -4.63 11.66
N LYS A 66 -17.99 -5.36 11.48
CA LYS A 66 -17.91 -6.57 10.66
C LYS A 66 -17.27 -7.70 11.43
N ARG A 67 -17.78 -8.93 11.22
CA ARG A 67 -17.19 -10.17 11.74
C ARG A 67 -16.23 -10.83 10.74
N ASP A 68 -15.83 -10.11 9.70
CA ASP A 68 -14.82 -10.60 8.76
C ASP A 68 -13.45 -10.69 9.44
N CYS A 69 -12.63 -11.62 9.00
CA CYS A 69 -11.24 -11.68 9.46
C CYS A 69 -10.33 -10.86 8.51
N SER A 70 -9.26 -10.34 9.05
CA SER A 70 -8.26 -9.55 8.30
C SER A 70 -7.71 -10.32 7.09
N LYS A 71 -7.48 -11.62 7.24
CA LYS A 71 -7.03 -12.50 6.16
C LYS A 71 -7.95 -12.47 4.94
N LYS A 72 -9.29 -12.43 5.14
CA LYS A 72 -10.25 -12.36 4.04
C LYS A 72 -10.11 -11.04 3.27
N ILE A 73 -10.02 -9.89 3.99
CA ILE A 73 -9.86 -8.58 3.37
C ILE A 73 -8.57 -8.53 2.51
N ILE A 74 -7.47 -9.05 3.04
CA ILE A 74 -6.20 -9.11 2.31
C ILE A 74 -6.33 -10.00 1.07
N SER A 75 -6.92 -11.20 1.22
CA SER A 75 -7.08 -12.15 0.12
C SER A 75 -7.95 -11.59 -1.01
N GLU A 76 -9.07 -10.91 -0.69
CA GLU A 76 -9.93 -10.26 -1.67
C GLU A 76 -9.17 -9.20 -2.51
N LEU A 77 -8.29 -8.41 -1.86
CA LEU A 77 -7.45 -7.45 -2.59
C LEU A 77 -6.37 -8.14 -3.43
N LEU A 78 -5.77 -9.24 -2.95
CA LEU A 78 -4.80 -10.00 -3.73
C LEU A 78 -5.45 -10.73 -4.93
N GLU A 79 -6.72 -11.10 -4.85
CA GLU A 79 -7.48 -11.59 -6.01
C GLU A 79 -7.68 -10.49 -7.08
N LEU A 80 -7.88 -9.24 -6.66
CA LEU A 80 -7.97 -8.09 -7.58
C LEU A 80 -6.62 -7.69 -8.16
N PHE A 81 -5.54 -7.84 -7.37
CA PHE A 81 -4.18 -7.44 -7.71
C PHE A 81 -3.17 -8.57 -7.45
N PRO A 82 -3.20 -9.65 -8.25
CA PRO A 82 -2.40 -10.86 -7.98
C PRO A 82 -0.89 -10.64 -8.09
N GLY A 83 -0.46 -9.56 -8.74
CA GLY A 83 0.95 -9.17 -8.81
C GLY A 83 1.45 -8.30 -7.67
N ALA A 84 0.58 -7.92 -6.71
CA ALA A 84 0.96 -7.03 -5.63
C ALA A 84 1.96 -7.69 -4.66
N LEU A 85 3.07 -7.01 -4.42
CA LEU A 85 4.12 -7.46 -3.49
C LEU A 85 4.12 -6.65 -2.19
N GLY A 86 3.57 -5.44 -2.21
CA GLY A 86 3.55 -4.51 -1.10
C GLY A 86 2.17 -4.27 -0.50
N VAL A 87 2.14 -3.88 0.77
CA VAL A 87 0.93 -3.46 1.46
C VAL A 87 1.16 -2.20 2.28
N ARG A 88 0.19 -1.29 2.23
CA ARG A 88 -0.01 -0.22 3.20
C ARG A 88 -1.46 -0.30 3.67
N SER A 89 -1.69 -0.49 4.96
CA SER A 89 -3.04 -0.55 5.51
C SER A 89 -3.64 0.85 5.62
N HIS A 90 -4.90 1.00 5.25
CA HIS A 90 -5.63 2.23 5.52
C HIS A 90 -5.54 2.61 7.01
N SER A 91 -5.33 3.90 7.30
CA SER A 91 -5.06 4.40 8.65
C SER A 91 -3.83 3.75 9.32
N MET A 92 -2.85 3.30 8.54
CA MET A 92 -1.62 2.65 9.03
C MET A 92 -1.85 1.52 10.05
N THR A 93 -3.00 0.85 9.98
CA THR A 93 -3.35 -0.22 10.91
C THR A 93 -2.32 -1.34 10.85
N THR A 94 -1.67 -1.62 11.96
CA THR A 94 -0.66 -2.68 12.07
C THR A 94 -0.76 -3.43 13.39
N SER A 95 -0.41 -4.70 13.38
CA SER A 95 -0.26 -5.57 14.55
C SER A 95 0.61 -6.76 14.20
N SER A 96 1.09 -7.50 15.22
CA SER A 96 1.84 -8.75 14.99
C SER A 96 1.03 -9.78 14.19
N VAL A 97 -0.27 -9.83 14.39
CA VAL A 97 -1.17 -10.72 13.63
C VAL A 97 -1.20 -10.33 12.17
N LEU A 98 -1.42 -9.04 11.85
CA LEU A 98 -1.44 -8.55 10.47
C LEU A 98 -0.11 -8.77 9.75
N LEU A 99 1.03 -8.50 10.42
CA LEU A 99 2.34 -8.73 9.83
C LEU A 99 2.57 -10.20 9.47
N ASN A 100 2.09 -11.14 10.30
CA ASN A 100 2.12 -12.56 9.97
C ASN A 100 1.19 -12.91 8.81
N GLU A 101 -0.01 -12.35 8.75
CA GLU A 101 -0.94 -12.57 7.64
C GLU A 101 -0.38 -12.03 6.32
N PHE A 102 0.21 -10.84 6.30
CA PHE A 102 0.86 -10.29 5.12
C PHE A 102 1.96 -11.23 4.59
N HIS A 103 2.84 -11.68 5.48
CA HIS A 103 3.90 -12.62 5.12
C HIS A 103 3.35 -13.96 4.60
N ASN A 104 2.38 -14.56 5.31
CA ASN A 104 1.81 -15.86 4.97
C ASN A 104 0.99 -15.85 3.67
N LEU A 105 0.44 -14.69 3.28
CA LEU A 105 -0.26 -14.49 2.02
C LEU A 105 0.68 -14.08 0.87
N GLY A 106 1.99 -14.07 1.10
CA GLY A 106 3.00 -13.91 0.06
C GLY A 106 3.48 -12.49 -0.20
N LEU A 107 2.95 -11.50 0.54
CA LEU A 107 3.45 -10.12 0.47
C LEU A 107 4.91 -10.06 0.91
N LYS A 108 5.69 -9.20 0.26
CA LYS A 108 7.14 -9.08 0.48
C LYS A 108 7.50 -7.94 1.40
N TYR A 109 6.70 -6.86 1.39
CA TYR A 109 6.94 -5.70 2.24
C TYR A 109 5.63 -5.03 2.70
N GLU A 110 5.75 -4.26 3.79
CA GLU A 110 4.71 -3.35 4.27
C GLU A 110 5.28 -1.95 4.50
N SER A 111 4.41 -0.92 4.40
CA SER A 111 4.76 0.48 4.60
C SER A 111 3.76 1.17 5.52
N ASN A 112 3.68 0.70 6.79
CA ASN A 112 2.76 1.20 7.81
C ASN A 112 3.47 1.95 8.95
N ILE A 113 4.71 2.40 8.73
CA ILE A 113 5.47 3.12 9.76
C ILE A 113 5.74 4.53 9.28
N PHE A 114 5.09 5.51 9.90
CA PHE A 114 5.37 6.92 9.69
C PHE A 114 6.40 7.41 10.70
N LEU A 115 7.52 7.97 10.22
CA LEU A 115 8.61 8.51 11.03
C LEU A 115 8.90 9.95 10.59
N PRO A 116 8.05 10.92 10.97
CA PRO A 116 8.22 12.30 10.55
C PRO A 116 9.56 12.87 11.03
N TYR A 117 10.11 13.77 10.25
CA TYR A 117 11.39 14.45 10.54
C TYR A 117 12.61 13.52 10.61
N ASN A 118 12.50 12.25 10.24
CA ASN A 118 13.64 11.34 10.22
C ASN A 118 14.17 11.18 8.79
N TRP A 119 15.38 11.69 8.54
CA TRP A 119 16.02 11.64 7.23
C TRP A 119 16.90 10.39 7.02
N GLN A 120 17.05 9.57 8.05
CA GLN A 120 17.89 8.37 8.02
C GLN A 120 17.05 7.09 8.15
N ILE A 121 15.81 7.12 7.68
CA ILE A 121 14.97 5.93 7.67
C ILE A 121 15.56 4.87 6.75
N LYS A 122 15.48 3.62 7.20
CA LYS A 122 15.96 2.47 6.43
C LYS A 122 14.93 1.33 6.48
N PRO A 123 14.75 0.62 5.37
CA PRO A 123 14.03 -0.65 5.39
C PRO A 123 14.69 -1.62 6.37
N HIS A 124 13.89 -2.39 7.08
CA HIS A 124 14.36 -3.41 8.02
C HIS A 124 13.44 -4.63 8.02
N LEU A 125 13.96 -5.79 8.42
CA LEU A 125 13.16 -7.00 8.50
C LEU A 125 12.46 -7.08 9.86
N SER A 126 11.19 -7.49 9.84
CA SER A 126 10.48 -7.95 11.03
C SER A 126 10.94 -9.36 11.42
N TRP A 127 10.48 -9.88 12.57
CA TRP A 127 10.82 -11.22 13.05
C TRP A 127 10.44 -12.36 12.09
N ASN A 128 9.36 -12.16 11.30
CA ASN A 128 8.88 -13.12 10.32
C ASN A 128 9.47 -12.89 8.91
N LYS A 129 10.53 -12.08 8.80
CA LYS A 129 11.23 -11.72 7.56
C LYS A 129 10.44 -10.88 6.56
N LEU A 130 9.27 -10.35 6.92
CA LEU A 130 8.60 -9.33 6.13
C LEU A 130 9.43 -8.05 6.14
N LEU A 131 9.67 -7.45 4.97
CA LEU A 131 10.39 -6.19 4.89
C LEU A 131 9.46 -5.05 5.33
N ARG A 132 9.92 -4.20 6.23
CA ARG A 132 9.23 -3.01 6.68
C ARG A 132 9.91 -1.79 6.06
N ILE A 133 9.15 -0.99 5.32
CA ILE A 133 9.63 0.22 4.63
C ILE A 133 8.97 1.43 5.27
N PRO A 134 9.63 2.10 6.23
CA PRO A 134 9.09 3.32 6.81
C PRO A 134 9.04 4.46 5.79
N TYR A 135 8.15 5.42 6.00
CA TYR A 135 8.11 6.67 5.27
C TYR A 135 8.15 7.87 6.23
N ASN A 136 8.48 9.06 5.75
CA ASN A 136 8.78 10.21 6.60
C ASN A 136 8.10 11.51 6.17
N TRP A 137 7.28 11.45 5.14
CA TRP A 137 6.49 12.57 4.66
C TRP A 137 5.13 12.08 4.16
N GLU A 138 4.09 12.84 4.41
CA GLU A 138 2.72 12.71 3.90
C GLU A 138 2.12 14.09 3.68
N ASP A 139 1.07 14.18 2.89
CA ASP A 139 0.46 15.42 2.41
C ASP A 139 -0.83 15.82 3.18
N ASP A 140 -1.05 15.28 4.38
CA ASP A 140 -2.17 15.58 5.25
C ASP A 140 -2.16 17.04 5.78
#